data_ea552ea16bc4bcf4dc90f2546bdbbe8c
#
_entry.id   ea552ea16bc4bcf4dc90f2546bdbbe8c
#
_cell.length_a   1.000
_cell.length_b   1.000
_cell.length_c   1.000
_cell.angle_alpha   90.00
_cell.angle_beta   90.00
_cell.angle_gamma   90.00
#
_symmetry.space_group_name_H-M   'P 1'
#
loop_
_entity.id
_entity.type
_entity.pdbx_description
1 polymer ?
#
loop_
_entity_poly.entity_id
_entity_poly.type
_entity_poly.pdbx_seq_one_letter_code
_entity_poly.pdbx_strand_id
1 'polypeptide(L)'
;VERYIRNRESPSTSRSRQQTYYEVGKLQVYLTEEEEIKLLDEYTDLRRDLHTYVLSKRKCRQWFLNRLDDLETEGRSISKISALYNPRELGEAGLAADDIRSSIENAKRNGEVTEAIYSLSPSEYCYSEMIKLIDPPTKKLLALQDKIAAIEDTLLRSMLMAAHEIAIKSASTILSIDVMDAAQEINMYFLESIRKYDPEYRTPKGKRVKLCTYAYGRAEKLIKEWILTTSRLVRVPRSKMERILMVVEAYDNLAAEEINLEALTEEANNVLEGRKGEDTKVSRFTIDEVDGLIKVLTSNYIHLDQPYNRHNRTNPMTIGDMISNNDPLADEKVENKHNKEQLISIMKENLTDTEFQILTLRYFHNTIDKVPRALTEVSSLLESEYGGKDYSRESIRQIEKSAISKLKDIEEVQELW
;
A
#
# COMPACT_ATOMS: atom_id res chain seq x y z
N VAL A 1 19.43 -16.05 -3.99
CA VAL A 1 19.41 -16.48 -2.59
C VAL A 1 20.73 -16.12 -1.92
N GLU A 2 21.92 -16.56 -2.42
CA GLU A 2 23.24 -16.19 -1.86
C GLU A 2 23.47 -14.68 -1.72
N ARG A 3 23.01 -13.84 -2.69
CA ARG A 3 23.08 -12.37 -2.59
C ARG A 3 22.21 -11.80 -1.45
N TYR A 4 21.12 -12.44 -1.13
CA TYR A 4 20.24 -12.07 -0.01
C TYR A 4 20.94 -12.29 1.34
N ILE A 5 21.69 -13.39 1.46
CA ILE A 5 22.43 -13.75 2.68
C ILE A 5 23.63 -12.83 2.89
N ARG A 6 24.44 -12.55 1.85
CA ARG A 6 25.64 -11.70 1.98
C ARG A 6 25.33 -10.26 2.40
N ASN A 7 24.15 -9.74 2.10
CA ASN A 7 23.75 -8.41 2.52
C ASN A 7 23.28 -8.33 3.98
N ARG A 8 22.96 -9.46 4.65
CA ARG A 8 22.66 -9.51 6.09
C ARG A 8 23.88 -9.20 6.98
N GLU A 9 25.09 -9.39 6.48
CA GLU A 9 26.33 -9.39 7.29
C GLU A 9 27.30 -8.23 7.01
N SER A 10 26.88 -7.11 6.40
CA SER A 10 27.80 -6.02 6.12
C SER A 10 28.30 -5.31 7.42
N PRO A 11 29.62 -5.22 7.67
CA PRO A 11 30.18 -4.66 8.91
C PRO A 11 29.88 -3.17 9.15
N SER A 12 29.55 -2.43 8.10
CA SER A 12 29.19 -1.00 8.17
C SER A 12 27.87 -0.75 8.92
N THR A 13 26.97 -1.76 8.99
CA THR A 13 25.69 -1.64 9.68
C THR A 13 25.80 -1.85 11.19
N SER A 14 26.83 -2.51 11.69
CA SER A 14 26.97 -2.79 13.13
C SER A 14 27.33 -1.57 13.97
N ARG A 15 28.23 -0.70 13.49
CA ARG A 15 28.62 0.52 14.20
C ARG A 15 27.51 1.57 14.25
N SER A 16 26.81 1.78 13.14
CA SER A 16 25.67 2.68 13.11
C SER A 16 24.52 2.17 14.01
N ARG A 17 24.27 0.85 14.02
CA ARG A 17 23.25 0.24 14.89
C ARG A 17 23.56 0.43 16.37
N GLN A 18 24.81 0.22 16.79
CA GLN A 18 25.22 0.41 18.19
C GLN A 18 25.12 1.87 18.62
N GLN A 19 25.51 2.80 17.76
CA GLN A 19 25.43 4.24 18.04
C GLN A 19 23.96 4.66 18.16
N THR A 20 23.09 4.23 17.26
CA THR A 20 21.65 4.52 17.30
C THR A 20 20.99 3.94 18.56
N TYR A 21 21.34 2.71 18.93
CA TYR A 21 20.85 2.06 20.14
C TYR A 21 21.20 2.86 21.40
N TYR A 22 22.43 3.39 21.47
CA TYR A 22 22.88 4.24 22.59
C TYR A 22 22.15 5.57 22.65
N GLU A 23 21.94 6.23 21.52
CA GLU A 23 21.21 7.51 21.45
C GLU A 23 19.74 7.34 21.84
N VAL A 24 19.07 6.30 21.37
CA VAL A 24 17.69 5.99 21.74
C VAL A 24 17.58 5.67 23.23
N GLY A 25 18.55 4.92 23.78
CA GLY A 25 18.58 4.57 25.21
C GLY A 25 18.66 5.80 26.15
N LYS A 26 19.25 6.91 25.69
CA LYS A 26 19.28 8.16 26.46
C LYS A 26 17.91 8.84 26.58
N LEU A 27 17.02 8.61 25.62
CA LEU A 27 15.69 9.22 25.57
C LEU A 27 14.64 8.36 26.28
N GLN A 28 14.98 7.13 26.63
CA GLN A 28 14.04 6.20 27.26
C GLN A 28 13.73 6.60 28.71
N VAL A 29 12.45 6.53 29.05
CA VAL A 29 11.95 6.64 30.41
C VAL A 29 11.67 5.23 30.95
N TYR A 30 12.12 4.94 32.16
CA TYR A 30 11.84 3.68 32.81
C TYR A 30 10.68 3.87 33.79
N LEU A 31 9.58 3.15 33.56
CA LEU A 31 8.39 3.18 34.41
C LEU A 31 8.30 1.86 35.19
N THR A 32 7.99 1.95 36.46
CA THR A 32 7.54 0.80 37.24
C THR A 32 6.12 0.41 36.85
N GLU A 33 5.69 -0.80 37.19
CA GLU A 33 4.34 -1.26 36.88
C GLU A 33 3.25 -0.40 37.54
N GLU A 34 3.53 0.08 38.74
CA GLU A 34 2.62 0.98 39.48
C GLU A 34 2.51 2.37 38.82
N GLU A 35 3.64 2.92 38.34
CA GLU A 35 3.67 4.20 37.61
C GLU A 35 2.96 4.10 36.26
N GLU A 36 3.17 2.98 35.52
CA GLU A 36 2.46 2.71 34.25
C GLU A 36 0.95 2.70 34.49
N ILE A 37 0.48 1.98 35.52
CA ILE A 37 -0.94 1.90 35.85
C ILE A 37 -1.49 3.28 36.18
N LYS A 38 -0.82 4.02 37.03
CA LYS A 38 -1.27 5.36 37.45
C LYS A 38 -1.36 6.32 36.25
N LEU A 39 -0.37 6.31 35.35
CA LEU A 39 -0.40 7.12 34.13
C LEU A 39 -1.54 6.71 33.18
N LEU A 40 -1.82 5.43 33.07
CA LEU A 40 -2.90 4.93 32.22
C LEU A 40 -4.28 5.29 32.79
N ASP A 41 -4.44 5.25 34.11
CA ASP A 41 -5.69 5.66 34.75
C ASP A 41 -5.91 7.15 34.58
N GLU A 42 -4.87 7.99 34.81
CA GLU A 42 -4.91 9.44 34.58
C GLU A 42 -5.20 9.74 33.09
N TYR A 43 -4.59 9.02 32.19
CA TYR A 43 -4.84 9.14 30.74
C TYR A 43 -6.29 8.86 30.39
N THR A 44 -6.85 7.81 30.93
CA THR A 44 -8.25 7.40 30.70
C THR A 44 -9.24 8.46 31.23
N ASP A 45 -8.98 9.00 32.40
CA ASP A 45 -9.79 10.05 32.97
C ASP A 45 -9.72 11.36 32.17
N LEU A 46 -8.53 11.79 31.77
CA LEU A 46 -8.35 12.98 30.93
C LEU A 46 -9.02 12.82 29.55
N ARG A 47 -8.97 11.64 28.96
CA ARG A 47 -9.69 11.37 27.72
C ARG A 47 -11.20 11.43 27.91
N ARG A 48 -11.72 10.87 29.01
CA ARG A 48 -13.14 10.97 29.35
C ARG A 48 -13.56 12.43 29.51
N ASP A 49 -12.76 13.24 30.19
CA ASP A 49 -13.00 14.67 30.37
C ASP A 49 -13.00 15.41 29.03
N LEU A 50 -12.02 15.11 28.14
CA LEU A 50 -11.93 15.69 26.81
C LEU A 50 -13.18 15.33 25.99
N HIS A 51 -13.56 14.05 25.95
CA HIS A 51 -14.72 13.57 25.20
C HIS A 51 -16.01 14.20 25.71
N THR A 52 -16.20 14.26 27.03
CA THR A 52 -17.34 14.90 27.66
C THR A 52 -17.38 16.39 27.35
N TYR A 53 -16.21 17.07 27.39
CA TYR A 53 -16.12 18.46 27.01
C TYR A 53 -16.49 18.72 25.55
N VAL A 54 -16.00 17.91 24.61
CA VAL A 54 -16.31 18.02 23.18
C VAL A 54 -17.80 17.80 22.97
N LEU A 55 -18.38 16.74 23.55
CA LEU A 55 -19.80 16.43 23.46
C LEU A 55 -20.71 17.44 24.18
N SER A 56 -20.20 18.24 25.12
CA SER A 56 -20.95 19.35 25.69
C SER A 56 -21.28 20.44 24.66
N LYS A 57 -20.54 20.53 23.56
CA LYS A 57 -20.74 21.53 22.51
C LYS A 57 -21.86 21.12 21.56
N ARG A 58 -22.88 21.97 21.39
CA ARG A 58 -24.03 21.69 20.50
C ARG A 58 -23.59 21.38 19.05
N LYS A 59 -22.62 22.15 18.51
CA LYS A 59 -22.11 21.92 17.14
C LYS A 59 -21.52 20.52 16.96
N CYS A 60 -20.77 20.02 17.94
CA CYS A 60 -20.15 18.70 17.90
C CYS A 60 -21.21 17.57 17.94
N ARG A 61 -22.18 17.68 18.84
CA ARG A 61 -23.30 16.72 18.90
C ARG A 61 -24.11 16.69 17.59
N GLN A 62 -24.40 17.88 17.02
CA GLN A 62 -25.16 17.97 15.78
C GLN A 62 -24.37 17.34 14.61
N TRP A 63 -23.07 17.58 14.54
CA TRP A 63 -22.20 16.97 13.53
C TRP A 63 -22.24 15.42 13.64
N PHE A 64 -22.11 14.89 14.86
CA PHE A 64 -22.15 13.43 15.06
C PHE A 64 -23.49 12.83 14.63
N LEU A 65 -24.61 13.49 14.96
CA LEU A 65 -25.94 13.04 14.55
C LEU A 65 -26.12 13.10 13.02
N ASN A 66 -25.70 14.20 12.39
CA ASN A 66 -25.74 14.30 10.92
C ASN A 66 -24.89 13.21 10.25
N ARG A 67 -23.74 12.90 10.85
CA ARG A 67 -22.86 11.86 10.29
C ARG A 67 -23.44 10.45 10.42
N LEU A 68 -24.22 10.19 11.46
CA LEU A 68 -25.00 8.94 11.57
C LEU A 68 -26.05 8.86 10.46
N ASP A 69 -26.77 9.96 10.21
CA ASP A 69 -27.79 10.02 9.16
C ASP A 69 -27.18 9.84 7.75
N ASP A 70 -26.00 10.47 7.48
CA ASP A 70 -25.29 10.32 6.21
C ASP A 70 -24.86 8.87 5.93
N LEU A 71 -24.35 8.14 6.94
CA LEU A 71 -23.91 6.75 6.75
C LEU A 71 -25.05 5.81 6.40
N GLU A 72 -26.22 6.07 6.94
CA GLU A 72 -27.39 5.27 6.63
C GLU A 72 -27.88 5.50 5.21
N THR A 73 -27.91 6.77 4.77
CA THR A 73 -28.28 7.11 3.39
C THR A 73 -27.27 6.56 2.36
N GLU A 74 -25.99 6.47 2.73
CA GLU A 74 -24.91 5.93 1.90
C GLU A 74 -24.77 4.40 1.97
N GLY A 75 -25.52 3.71 2.84
CA GLY A 75 -25.43 2.26 3.07
C GLY A 75 -24.05 1.82 3.60
N ARG A 76 -23.31 2.71 4.25
CA ARG A 76 -21.97 2.45 4.78
C ARG A 76 -22.02 1.95 6.22
N SER A 77 -21.05 1.10 6.57
CA SER A 77 -20.96 0.50 7.90
C SER A 77 -20.72 1.54 9.01
N ILE A 78 -21.46 1.39 10.10
CA ILE A 78 -21.36 2.18 11.35
C ILE A 78 -19.97 2.01 12.02
N SER A 79 -19.22 0.96 11.68
CA SER A 79 -17.87 0.69 12.22
C SER A 79 -16.88 1.86 12.08
N LYS A 80 -17.13 2.81 11.18
CA LYS A 80 -16.31 4.02 11.03
C LYS A 80 -16.59 5.08 12.10
N ILE A 81 -17.73 5.04 12.74
CA ILE A 81 -18.17 6.05 13.72
C ILE A 81 -18.07 5.53 15.13
N SER A 82 -18.42 4.27 15.38
CA SER A 82 -18.42 3.70 16.73
C SER A 82 -17.27 2.71 16.92
N ALA A 83 -16.55 2.86 18.03
CA ALA A 83 -15.49 1.92 18.43
C ALA A 83 -16.06 0.59 18.94
N LEU A 84 -17.33 0.55 19.38
CA LEU A 84 -18.01 -0.66 19.86
C LEU A 84 -18.44 -1.59 18.72
N TYR A 85 -18.45 -1.11 17.48
CA TYR A 85 -18.83 -1.92 16.35
C TYR A 85 -17.66 -2.78 15.87
N ASN A 86 -17.59 -4.01 16.35
CA ASN A 86 -16.70 -5.04 15.81
C ASN A 86 -17.54 -6.11 15.08
N PRO A 87 -17.57 -6.11 13.74
CA PRO A 87 -18.39 -7.06 12.97
C PRO A 87 -17.98 -8.53 13.16
N ARG A 88 -16.80 -8.80 13.77
CA ARG A 88 -16.31 -10.16 14.06
C ARG A 88 -16.76 -10.68 15.43
N GLU A 89 -17.06 -9.81 16.37
CA GLU A 89 -17.46 -10.19 17.75
C GLU A 89 -18.98 -10.21 17.94
N LEU A 90 -19.72 -9.43 17.18
CA LEU A 90 -21.17 -9.24 17.37
C LEU A 90 -22.05 -10.20 16.55
N GLY A 91 -21.48 -11.07 15.71
CA GLY A 91 -22.29 -11.92 14.83
C GLY A 91 -23.33 -11.11 14.05
N GLU A 92 -24.50 -11.69 13.74
CA GLU A 92 -25.60 -10.99 13.08
C GLU A 92 -26.36 -10.00 14.01
N ALA A 93 -25.99 -9.92 15.30
CA ALA A 93 -26.61 -9.06 16.32
C ALA A 93 -25.84 -7.75 16.56
N GLY A 94 -25.22 -7.15 15.55
CA GLY A 94 -24.81 -5.75 15.63
C GLY A 94 -26.01 -4.88 15.98
N LEU A 95 -25.85 -3.92 16.94
CA LEU A 95 -26.90 -2.93 17.21
C LEU A 95 -27.34 -2.35 15.87
N ALA A 96 -28.57 -2.65 15.48
CA ALA A 96 -29.12 -2.15 14.24
C ALA A 96 -29.08 -0.62 14.29
N ALA A 97 -28.85 0.04 13.17
CA ALA A 97 -28.87 1.51 13.10
C ALA A 97 -30.13 2.09 13.77
N ASP A 98 -31.24 1.36 13.72
CA ASP A 98 -32.50 1.69 14.32
C ASP A 98 -32.48 1.66 15.87
N ASP A 99 -31.71 0.73 16.48
CA ASP A 99 -31.57 0.67 17.96
C ASP A 99 -30.75 1.86 18.47
N ILE A 100 -29.72 2.26 17.72
CA ILE A 100 -28.91 3.45 18.02
C ILE A 100 -29.78 4.70 17.91
N ARG A 101 -30.60 4.82 16.89
CA ARG A 101 -31.51 5.95 16.71
C ARG A 101 -32.57 6.02 17.83
N SER A 102 -33.20 4.91 18.13
CA SER A 102 -34.19 4.86 19.19
C SER A 102 -33.59 5.27 20.53
N SER A 103 -32.38 4.86 20.84
CA SER A 103 -31.62 5.28 22.01
C SER A 103 -31.32 6.78 22.02
N ILE A 104 -30.88 7.35 20.88
CA ILE A 104 -30.64 8.78 20.75
C ILE A 104 -31.93 9.60 20.79
N GLU A 105 -33.00 9.14 20.17
CA GLU A 105 -34.31 9.83 20.22
C GLU A 105 -34.89 9.86 21.63
N ASN A 106 -34.77 8.76 22.36
CA ASN A 106 -35.18 8.69 23.76
C ASN A 106 -34.31 9.64 24.61
N ALA A 107 -33.01 9.68 24.38
CA ALA A 107 -32.11 10.59 25.06
C ALA A 107 -32.38 12.08 24.69
N LYS A 108 -32.82 12.39 23.48
CA LYS A 108 -33.25 13.75 23.09
C LYS A 108 -34.48 14.18 23.90
N ARG A 109 -35.40 13.28 24.16
CA ARG A 109 -36.60 13.57 24.98
C ARG A 109 -36.26 13.79 26.45
N ASN A 110 -35.27 13.06 26.97
CA ASN A 110 -34.86 13.13 28.38
C ASN A 110 -33.77 14.17 28.66
N GLY A 111 -33.22 14.84 27.66
CA GLY A 111 -32.10 15.81 27.83
C GLY A 111 -30.71 15.18 27.98
N GLU A 112 -30.61 13.85 27.89
CA GLU A 112 -29.39 13.04 28.14
C GLU A 112 -28.60 12.71 26.88
N VAL A 113 -28.71 13.54 25.84
CA VAL A 113 -28.05 13.29 24.52
C VAL A 113 -26.55 13.09 24.62
N THR A 114 -25.90 13.78 25.53
CA THR A 114 -24.43 13.71 25.71
C THR A 114 -24.02 12.31 26.19
N GLU A 115 -24.75 11.76 27.17
CA GLU A 115 -24.50 10.42 27.71
C GLU A 115 -24.82 9.33 26.71
N ALA A 116 -25.93 9.49 25.96
CA ALA A 116 -26.29 8.54 24.91
C ALA A 116 -25.23 8.50 23.79
N ILE A 117 -24.69 9.65 23.35
CA ILE A 117 -23.60 9.68 22.36
C ILE A 117 -22.33 9.07 22.96
N TYR A 118 -22.03 9.36 24.21
CA TYR A 118 -20.85 8.82 24.89
C TYR A 118 -20.91 7.29 25.01
N SER A 119 -22.09 6.73 25.34
CA SER A 119 -22.28 5.28 25.42
C SER A 119 -22.09 4.56 24.07
N LEU A 120 -22.26 5.24 22.95
CA LEU A 120 -21.95 4.72 21.61
C LEU A 120 -20.44 4.64 21.32
N SER A 121 -19.60 5.12 22.23
CA SER A 121 -18.14 5.15 22.08
C SER A 121 -17.69 5.65 20.71
N PRO A 122 -17.89 6.95 20.38
CA PRO A 122 -17.44 7.51 19.11
C PRO A 122 -15.96 7.19 18.84
N SER A 123 -15.64 6.91 17.60
CA SER A 123 -14.25 6.61 17.21
C SER A 123 -13.34 7.84 17.38
N GLU A 124 -12.04 7.62 17.52
CA GLU A 124 -11.03 8.69 17.57
C GLU A 124 -11.14 9.66 16.38
N TYR A 125 -11.49 9.13 15.21
CA TYR A 125 -11.75 9.94 14.03
C TYR A 125 -12.89 10.93 14.27
N CYS A 126 -13.99 10.49 14.86
CA CYS A 126 -15.13 11.38 15.17
C CYS A 126 -14.74 12.48 16.16
N TYR A 127 -13.99 12.14 17.21
CA TYR A 127 -13.52 13.16 18.16
C TYR A 127 -12.57 14.14 17.50
N SER A 128 -11.66 13.71 16.64
CA SER A 128 -10.75 14.59 15.92
C SER A 128 -11.50 15.58 15.01
N GLU A 129 -12.53 15.12 14.29
CA GLU A 129 -13.36 15.99 13.45
C GLU A 129 -14.21 16.96 14.29
N MET A 130 -14.80 16.48 15.39
CA MET A 130 -15.56 17.34 16.29
C MET A 130 -14.71 18.42 16.96
N ILE A 131 -13.46 18.11 17.30
CA ILE A 131 -12.51 19.08 17.87
C ILE A 131 -12.23 20.22 16.87
N LYS A 132 -12.07 19.93 15.59
CA LYS A 132 -11.88 20.94 14.53
C LYS A 132 -13.04 21.93 14.42
N LEU A 133 -14.25 21.54 14.84
CA LEU A 133 -15.44 22.42 14.84
C LEU A 133 -15.44 23.44 15.98
N ILE A 134 -14.55 23.28 16.98
CA ILE A 134 -14.38 24.20 18.09
C ILE A 134 -13.36 25.27 17.70
N ASP A 135 -13.77 26.20 16.85
CA ASP A 135 -12.93 27.29 16.39
C ASP A 135 -13.51 28.65 16.89
N PRO A 136 -12.72 29.49 17.59
CA PRO A 136 -11.35 29.25 18.05
C PRO A 136 -11.29 28.21 19.20
N PRO A 137 -10.16 27.45 19.34
CA PRO A 137 -10.00 26.46 20.39
C PRO A 137 -10.01 27.14 21.78
N THR A 138 -10.76 26.58 22.70
CA THR A 138 -10.88 27.12 24.04
C THR A 138 -9.65 26.76 24.88
N LYS A 139 -9.30 27.65 25.86
CA LYS A 139 -8.18 27.40 26.79
C LYS A 139 -8.31 26.02 27.49
N LYS A 140 -9.55 25.63 27.86
CA LYS A 140 -9.78 24.34 28.53
C LYS A 140 -9.49 23.18 27.59
N LEU A 141 -9.86 23.26 26.29
CA LEU A 141 -9.61 22.25 25.29
C LEU A 141 -8.10 22.04 25.09
N LEU A 142 -7.37 23.15 24.89
CA LEU A 142 -5.91 23.11 24.74
C LEU A 142 -5.22 22.50 25.96
N ALA A 143 -5.60 22.92 27.17
CA ALA A 143 -5.01 22.40 28.40
C ALA A 143 -5.25 20.87 28.57
N LEU A 144 -6.40 20.36 28.17
CA LEU A 144 -6.67 18.90 28.19
C LEU A 144 -5.83 18.17 27.14
N GLN A 145 -5.73 18.71 25.92
CA GLN A 145 -4.91 18.13 24.86
C GLN A 145 -3.42 18.11 25.24
N ASP A 146 -2.90 19.20 25.82
CA ASP A 146 -1.50 19.26 26.26
C ASP A 146 -1.18 18.24 27.36
N LYS A 147 -2.09 18.03 28.32
CA LYS A 147 -1.92 17.03 29.37
C LYS A 147 -1.94 15.61 28.79
N ILE A 148 -2.87 15.31 27.90
CA ILE A 148 -2.97 14.01 27.22
C ILE A 148 -1.69 13.75 26.43
N ALA A 149 -1.21 14.74 25.65
CA ALA A 149 0.00 14.61 24.86
C ALA A 149 1.26 14.40 25.74
N ALA A 150 1.33 15.01 26.91
CA ALA A 150 2.44 14.80 27.85
C ALA A 150 2.47 13.37 28.41
N ILE A 151 1.30 12.78 28.70
CA ILE A 151 1.23 11.38 29.14
C ILE A 151 1.54 10.43 27.99
N GLU A 152 0.99 10.68 26.77
CA GLU A 152 1.31 9.91 25.57
C GLU A 152 2.83 9.92 25.30
N ASP A 153 3.50 11.06 25.39
CA ASP A 153 4.96 11.17 25.23
C ASP A 153 5.72 10.36 26.29
N THR A 154 5.29 10.40 27.54
CA THR A 154 5.94 9.64 28.63
C THR A 154 5.78 8.14 28.43
N LEU A 155 4.58 7.67 28.10
CA LEU A 155 4.31 6.26 27.80
C LEU A 155 5.06 5.80 26.54
N LEU A 156 5.11 6.61 25.50
CA LEU A 156 5.85 6.31 24.28
C LEU A 156 7.35 6.17 24.55
N ARG A 157 7.92 7.12 25.32
CA ARG A 157 9.34 7.07 25.72
C ARG A 157 9.67 5.82 26.53
N SER A 158 8.73 5.27 27.29
CA SER A 158 8.96 4.02 28.03
C SER A 158 9.12 2.80 27.09
N MET A 159 8.70 2.89 25.84
CA MET A 159 8.72 1.82 24.84
C MET A 159 9.73 2.00 23.71
N LEU A 160 10.54 3.09 23.71
CA LEU A 160 11.46 3.42 22.61
C LEU A 160 12.44 2.29 22.29
N MET A 161 12.99 1.61 23.32
CA MET A 161 13.91 0.49 23.10
C MET A 161 13.23 -0.70 22.44
N ALA A 162 11.97 -0.99 22.81
CA ALA A 162 11.19 -2.03 22.16
C ALA A 162 10.90 -1.68 20.68
N ALA A 163 10.61 -0.41 20.39
CA ALA A 163 10.45 0.04 19.01
C ALA A 163 11.71 -0.18 18.18
N HIS A 164 12.86 0.19 18.74
CA HIS A 164 14.15 0.01 18.07
C HIS A 164 14.51 -1.46 17.87
N GLU A 165 14.22 -2.32 18.84
CA GLU A 165 14.42 -3.78 18.73
C GLU A 165 13.58 -4.37 17.60
N ILE A 166 12.29 -4.03 17.52
CA ILE A 166 11.41 -4.46 16.42
C ILE A 166 11.93 -3.94 15.07
N ALA A 167 12.38 -2.67 15.02
CA ALA A 167 12.92 -2.06 13.81
C ALA A 167 14.16 -2.82 13.30
N ILE A 168 15.11 -3.14 14.18
CA ILE A 168 16.30 -3.91 13.82
C ILE A 168 15.92 -5.30 13.30
N LYS A 169 15.05 -6.02 14.00
CA LYS A 169 14.58 -7.34 13.59
C LYS A 169 13.91 -7.29 12.21
N SER A 170 13.05 -6.31 12.01
CA SER A 170 12.28 -6.18 10.78
C SER A 170 13.13 -5.69 9.61
N ALA A 171 14.01 -4.71 9.81
CA ALA A 171 14.91 -4.19 8.78
C ALA A 171 15.98 -5.21 8.35
N SER A 172 16.41 -6.11 9.24
CA SER A 172 17.36 -7.18 8.89
C SER A 172 16.75 -8.23 7.95
N THR A 173 15.44 -8.35 7.94
CA THR A 173 14.73 -9.34 7.11
C THR A 173 14.52 -8.81 5.67
N ILE A 174 14.47 -7.49 5.46
CA ILE A 174 14.13 -6.88 4.17
C ILE A 174 15.09 -5.71 3.87
N LEU A 175 15.85 -5.83 2.83
CA LEU A 175 17.14 -5.21 2.49
C LEU A 175 17.19 -3.71 2.13
N SER A 176 16.19 -2.88 2.35
CA SER A 176 16.24 -1.49 1.83
C SER A 176 15.66 -0.40 2.70
N ILE A 177 15.46 -0.66 4.00
CA ILE A 177 14.85 0.31 4.90
C ILE A 177 15.86 0.79 5.92
N ASP A 178 15.87 2.10 6.15
CA ASP A 178 16.57 2.67 7.30
C ASP A 178 15.88 2.20 8.59
N VAL A 179 16.69 1.73 9.54
CA VAL A 179 16.21 1.29 10.86
C VAL A 179 15.47 2.42 11.58
N MET A 180 15.89 3.67 11.37
CA MET A 180 15.26 4.83 11.99
C MET A 180 13.89 5.13 11.41
N ASP A 181 13.69 4.97 10.09
CA ASP A 181 12.39 5.12 9.45
C ASP A 181 11.42 4.04 9.96
N ALA A 182 11.90 2.80 10.07
CA ALA A 182 11.12 1.71 10.65
C ALA A 182 10.77 1.97 12.13
N ALA A 183 11.70 2.51 12.93
CA ALA A 183 11.47 2.84 14.33
C ALA A 183 10.44 3.97 14.49
N GLN A 184 10.46 4.98 13.61
CA GLN A 184 9.46 6.05 13.61
C GLN A 184 8.07 5.51 13.31
N GLU A 185 7.94 4.64 12.32
CA GLU A 185 6.66 4.00 11.99
C GLU A 185 6.15 3.13 13.15
N ILE A 186 7.03 2.37 13.81
CA ILE A 186 6.68 1.59 15.00
C ILE A 186 6.19 2.51 16.13
N ASN A 187 6.82 3.66 16.34
CA ASN A 187 6.38 4.64 17.32
C ASN A 187 4.96 5.16 17.02
N MET A 188 4.59 5.33 15.74
CA MET A 188 3.21 5.64 15.36
C MET A 188 2.24 4.51 15.75
N TYR A 189 2.62 3.24 15.53
CA TYR A 189 1.82 2.10 15.96
C TYR A 189 1.72 1.97 17.48
N PHE A 190 2.78 2.32 18.21
CA PHE A 190 2.74 2.36 19.67
C PHE A 190 1.80 3.44 20.18
N LEU A 191 1.84 4.64 19.59
CA LEU A 191 0.91 5.71 19.93
C LEU A 191 -0.55 5.30 19.68
N GLU A 192 -0.81 4.66 18.55
CA GLU A 192 -2.13 4.11 18.25
C GLU A 192 -2.54 3.00 19.24
N SER A 193 -1.56 2.21 19.69
CA SER A 193 -1.80 1.16 20.68
C SER A 193 -2.10 1.72 22.07
N ILE A 194 -1.42 2.80 22.50
CA ILE A 194 -1.74 3.53 23.74
C ILE A 194 -3.20 3.98 23.75
N ARG A 195 -3.65 4.53 22.62
CA ARG A 195 -5.02 5.03 22.47
C ARG A 195 -6.09 3.96 22.49
N LYS A 196 -5.75 2.73 22.08
CA LYS A 196 -6.66 1.57 22.00
C LYS A 196 -6.50 0.59 23.16
N TYR A 197 -5.54 0.82 24.04
CA TYR A 197 -5.29 -0.07 25.15
C TYR A 197 -6.40 0.05 26.20
N ASP A 198 -6.88 -1.12 26.63
CA ASP A 198 -7.85 -1.24 27.72
C ASP A 198 -7.13 -1.71 29.00
N PRO A 199 -6.98 -0.84 30.03
CA PRO A 199 -6.34 -1.20 31.28
C PRO A 199 -7.07 -2.27 32.08
N GLU A 200 -8.38 -2.44 31.85
CA GLU A 200 -9.21 -3.42 32.55
C GLU A 200 -9.19 -4.79 31.89
N TYR A 201 -8.71 -4.90 30.66
CA TYR A 201 -8.63 -6.17 29.96
C TYR A 201 -7.79 -7.19 30.71
N ARG A 202 -8.34 -8.38 30.85
CA ARG A 202 -7.67 -9.54 31.49
C ARG A 202 -7.63 -10.71 30.53
N THR A 203 -6.52 -11.42 30.53
CA THR A 203 -6.41 -12.68 29.77
C THR A 203 -7.38 -13.72 30.34
N PRO A 204 -7.69 -14.81 29.60
CA PRO A 204 -8.49 -15.93 30.14
C PRO A 204 -7.93 -16.54 31.44
N LYS A 205 -6.64 -16.32 31.72
CA LYS A 205 -5.95 -16.72 32.95
C LYS A 205 -6.03 -15.65 34.05
N GLY A 206 -6.81 -14.60 33.89
CA GLY A 206 -7.01 -13.51 34.87
C GLY A 206 -5.83 -12.52 34.98
N LYS A 207 -4.78 -12.65 34.16
CA LYS A 207 -3.62 -11.75 34.20
C LYS A 207 -3.85 -10.50 33.36
N ARG A 208 -3.40 -9.35 33.87
CA ARG A 208 -3.30 -8.10 33.11
C ARG A 208 -2.25 -8.23 32.03
N VAL A 209 -2.52 -7.69 30.85
CA VAL A 209 -1.53 -7.56 29.77
C VAL A 209 -0.86 -6.20 29.91
N LYS A 210 0.46 -6.16 30.04
CA LYS A 210 1.21 -4.88 30.08
C LYS A 210 1.07 -4.13 28.75
N LEU A 211 1.05 -2.79 28.81
CA LEU A 211 0.95 -1.96 27.63
C LEU A 211 2.01 -2.28 26.58
N CYS A 212 3.27 -2.41 27.01
CA CYS A 212 4.37 -2.74 26.11
C CYS A 212 4.14 -4.09 25.40
N THR A 213 3.64 -5.12 26.09
CA THR A 213 3.35 -6.43 25.48
C THR A 213 2.26 -6.34 24.43
N TYR A 214 1.21 -5.58 24.71
CA TYR A 214 0.11 -5.34 23.76
C TYR A 214 0.60 -4.57 22.52
N ALA A 215 1.33 -3.47 22.74
CA ALA A 215 1.86 -2.62 21.68
C ALA A 215 2.90 -3.36 20.82
N TYR A 216 3.80 -4.17 21.43
CA TYR A 216 4.82 -4.96 20.75
C TYR A 216 4.22 -5.93 19.75
N GLY A 217 3.29 -6.79 20.20
CA GLY A 217 2.67 -7.80 19.31
C GLY A 217 1.90 -7.17 18.14
N ARG A 218 1.26 -6.03 18.38
CA ARG A 218 0.55 -5.28 17.35
C ARG A 218 1.51 -4.64 16.34
N ALA A 219 2.56 -3.97 16.82
CA ALA A 219 3.54 -3.29 15.98
C ALA A 219 4.35 -4.28 15.14
N GLU A 220 4.74 -5.43 15.69
CA GLU A 220 5.47 -6.47 14.95
C GLU A 220 4.69 -6.97 13.72
N LYS A 221 3.36 -7.08 13.84
CA LYS A 221 2.51 -7.46 12.71
C LYS A 221 2.40 -6.34 11.67
N LEU A 222 2.15 -5.10 12.11
CA LEU A 222 1.90 -3.96 11.23
C LEU A 222 3.15 -3.51 10.50
N ILE A 223 4.33 -3.55 11.16
CA ILE A 223 5.58 -3.13 10.53
C ILE A 223 5.97 -4.04 9.36
N LYS A 224 5.72 -5.35 9.46
CA LYS A 224 5.95 -6.28 8.36
C LYS A 224 5.11 -5.93 7.13
N GLU A 225 3.85 -5.56 7.35
CA GLU A 225 2.96 -5.12 6.28
C GLU A 225 3.42 -3.78 5.68
N TRP A 226 3.79 -2.81 6.52
CA TRP A 226 4.29 -1.50 6.08
C TRP A 226 5.57 -1.61 5.26
N ILE A 227 6.55 -2.38 5.75
CA ILE A 227 7.82 -2.60 5.05
C ILE A 227 7.58 -3.11 3.63
N LEU A 228 6.71 -4.07 3.47
CA LEU A 228 6.44 -4.69 2.18
C LEU A 228 5.61 -3.81 1.25
N THR A 229 4.75 -2.94 1.78
CA THR A 229 3.87 -2.08 0.96
C THR A 229 4.50 -0.75 0.59
N THR A 230 5.24 -0.15 1.51
CA THR A 230 5.61 1.27 1.42
C THR A 230 7.08 1.47 1.07
N SER A 231 7.96 0.54 1.50
CA SER A 231 9.40 0.67 1.28
C SER A 231 9.86 0.43 -0.16
N ARG A 232 8.97 -0.04 -1.03
CA ARG A 232 9.33 -0.38 -2.41
C ARG A 232 8.79 0.65 -3.39
N LEU A 233 9.61 1.02 -4.38
CA LEU A 233 9.20 1.87 -5.50
C LEU A 233 8.02 1.26 -6.27
N VAL A 234 8.04 -0.07 -6.46
CA VAL A 234 6.92 -0.81 -7.05
C VAL A 234 6.16 -1.53 -5.94
N ARG A 235 4.92 -1.09 -5.71
CA ARG A 235 4.05 -1.67 -4.69
C ARG A 235 3.68 -3.12 -5.01
N VAL A 236 3.89 -4.00 -4.05
CA VAL A 236 3.46 -5.40 -4.14
C VAL A 236 2.05 -5.56 -3.58
N PRO A 237 1.12 -6.23 -4.27
CA PRO A 237 -0.22 -6.50 -3.76
C PRO A 237 -0.19 -7.34 -2.46
N ARG A 238 -1.12 -7.07 -1.53
CA ARG A 238 -1.17 -7.74 -0.22
C ARG A 238 -1.24 -9.27 -0.32
N SER A 239 -1.99 -9.80 -1.28
CA SER A 239 -2.09 -11.25 -1.50
C SER A 239 -0.76 -11.91 -1.86
N LYS A 240 0.07 -11.24 -2.69
CA LYS A 240 1.42 -11.71 -3.01
C LYS A 240 2.36 -11.58 -1.82
N MET A 241 2.13 -10.59 -0.97
CA MET A 241 2.91 -10.30 0.20
C MET A 241 2.82 -11.39 1.27
N GLU A 242 1.62 -11.88 1.54
CA GLU A 242 1.41 -13.01 2.45
C GLU A 242 2.16 -14.25 1.96
N ARG A 243 2.16 -14.48 0.64
CA ARG A 243 2.92 -15.56 0.02
C ARG A 243 4.44 -15.36 0.12
N ILE A 244 4.91 -14.14 -0.07
CA ILE A 244 6.34 -13.77 0.12
C ILE A 244 6.78 -14.08 1.56
N LEU A 245 5.98 -13.69 2.56
CA LEU A 245 6.30 -13.95 3.98
C LEU A 245 6.36 -15.45 4.28
N MET A 246 5.52 -16.28 3.67
CA MET A 246 5.59 -17.74 3.80
C MET A 246 6.88 -18.31 3.19
N VAL A 247 7.32 -17.78 2.05
CA VAL A 247 8.60 -18.19 1.42
C VAL A 247 9.80 -17.75 2.28
N VAL A 248 9.75 -16.58 2.90
CA VAL A 248 10.80 -16.12 3.83
C VAL A 248 10.85 -17.00 5.08
N GLU A 249 9.70 -17.33 5.65
CA GLU A 249 9.61 -18.25 6.80
C GLU A 249 10.11 -19.66 6.45
N ALA A 250 9.74 -20.18 5.29
CA ALA A 250 10.24 -21.47 4.79
C ALA A 250 11.77 -21.45 4.61
N TYR A 251 12.31 -20.33 4.14
CA TYR A 251 13.75 -20.15 4.01
C TYR A 251 14.46 -20.14 5.37
N ASP A 252 13.90 -19.45 6.36
CA ASP A 252 14.44 -19.38 7.71
C ASP A 252 14.37 -20.76 8.42
N ASN A 253 13.33 -21.57 8.13
CA ASN A 253 13.18 -22.93 8.68
C ASN A 253 14.21 -23.93 8.12
N LEU A 254 14.59 -23.79 6.84
CA LEU A 254 15.49 -24.76 6.20
C LEU A 254 16.92 -24.71 6.75
N ALA A 255 17.39 -23.57 7.31
CA ALA A 255 18.68 -23.36 7.98
C ALA A 255 19.89 -24.08 7.29
N ALA A 256 19.78 -24.39 5.97
CA ALA A 256 20.77 -25.15 5.23
C ALA A 256 21.78 -24.22 4.53
N GLU A 257 23.03 -24.68 4.38
CA GLU A 257 24.10 -23.92 3.71
C GLU A 257 23.80 -23.73 2.21
N GLU A 258 23.15 -24.71 1.57
CA GLU A 258 22.68 -24.61 0.17
C GLU A 258 21.19 -24.93 0.10
N ILE A 259 20.37 -23.95 -0.28
CA ILE A 259 18.92 -24.12 -0.43
C ILE A 259 18.59 -24.29 -1.90
N ASN A 260 18.12 -25.49 -2.26
CA ASN A 260 17.55 -25.78 -3.55
C ASN A 260 16.13 -25.20 -3.66
N LEU A 261 15.76 -24.72 -4.85
CA LEU A 261 14.45 -24.13 -5.13
C LEU A 261 13.29 -25.13 -4.90
N GLU A 262 13.53 -26.42 -5.16
CA GLU A 262 12.56 -27.50 -4.92
C GLU A 262 12.30 -27.68 -3.43
N ALA A 263 13.35 -27.79 -2.60
CA ALA A 263 13.24 -27.93 -1.15
C ALA A 263 12.56 -26.69 -0.52
N LEU A 264 12.87 -25.48 -1.02
CA LEU A 264 12.21 -24.25 -0.56
C LEU A 264 10.73 -24.23 -0.93
N THR A 265 10.37 -24.74 -2.11
CA THR A 265 8.97 -24.81 -2.53
C THR A 265 8.18 -25.81 -1.68
N GLU A 266 8.79 -26.94 -1.34
CA GLU A 266 8.18 -27.95 -0.49
C GLU A 266 7.97 -27.39 0.94
N GLU A 267 8.98 -26.75 1.52
CA GLU A 267 8.86 -26.14 2.84
C GLU A 267 7.85 -24.97 2.85
N ALA A 268 7.79 -24.16 1.80
CA ALA A 268 6.78 -23.12 1.68
C ALA A 268 5.35 -23.71 1.63
N ASN A 269 5.18 -24.88 1.04
CA ASN A 269 3.91 -25.59 1.06
C ASN A 269 3.60 -26.18 2.46
N ASN A 270 4.60 -26.64 3.21
CA ASN A 270 4.45 -27.09 4.60
C ASN A 270 4.00 -25.92 5.50
N VAL A 271 4.64 -24.74 5.37
CA VAL A 271 4.26 -23.52 6.09
C VAL A 271 2.82 -23.12 5.73
N LEU A 272 2.45 -23.20 4.44
CA LEU A 272 1.10 -22.93 3.99
C LEU A 272 0.08 -23.88 4.63
N GLU A 273 0.37 -25.17 4.67
CA GLU A 273 -0.51 -26.18 5.26
C GLU A 273 -0.66 -26.01 6.78
N GLY A 274 0.41 -25.64 7.48
CA GLY A 274 0.37 -25.32 8.91
C GLY A 274 -0.48 -24.09 9.26
N ARG A 275 -0.68 -23.16 8.32
CA ARG A 275 -1.51 -21.96 8.49
C ARG A 275 -2.95 -22.13 8.02
N LYS A 276 -3.28 -23.20 7.32
CA LYS A 276 -4.64 -23.46 6.84
C LYS A 276 -5.57 -23.75 8.02
N GLY A 277 -6.50 -22.84 8.31
CA GLY A 277 -7.78 -23.21 8.92
C GLY A 277 -8.62 -23.96 7.89
N GLU A 278 -9.57 -24.79 8.33
CA GLU A 278 -10.34 -25.75 7.52
C GLU A 278 -11.05 -25.18 6.27
N ASP A 279 -11.14 -23.84 6.11
CA ASP A 279 -11.96 -23.17 5.07
C ASP A 279 -11.18 -22.38 3.98
N THR A 280 -9.85 -22.38 3.96
CA THR A 280 -9.12 -21.55 2.99
C THR A 280 -8.65 -22.34 1.77
N LYS A 281 -9.30 -22.12 0.61
CA LYS A 281 -8.88 -22.57 -0.73
C LYS A 281 -7.67 -21.74 -1.22
N VAL A 282 -6.51 -21.85 -0.57
CA VAL A 282 -5.28 -21.24 -1.08
C VAL A 282 -4.54 -22.27 -1.93
N SER A 283 -4.16 -21.91 -3.18
CA SER A 283 -3.41 -22.76 -4.08
C SER A 283 -1.99 -23.03 -3.54
N ARG A 284 -1.48 -24.24 -3.73
CA ARG A 284 -0.09 -24.62 -3.43
C ARG A 284 0.88 -23.77 -4.24
N PHE A 285 2.08 -23.57 -3.71
CA PHE A 285 3.16 -22.94 -4.42
C PHE A 285 3.70 -23.84 -5.54
N THR A 286 3.94 -23.25 -6.70
CA THR A 286 4.70 -23.85 -7.78
C THR A 286 6.15 -23.35 -7.73
N ILE A 287 7.07 -24.10 -8.34
CA ILE A 287 8.50 -23.71 -8.40
C ILE A 287 8.67 -22.37 -9.11
N ASP A 288 7.96 -22.15 -10.22
CA ASP A 288 8.02 -20.89 -10.97
C ASP A 288 7.49 -19.71 -10.16
N GLU A 289 6.46 -19.94 -9.36
CA GLU A 289 5.92 -18.90 -8.47
C GLU A 289 6.92 -18.53 -7.38
N VAL A 290 7.53 -19.52 -6.72
CA VAL A 290 8.55 -19.28 -5.68
C VAL A 290 9.75 -18.55 -6.27
N ASP A 291 10.23 -18.92 -7.44
CA ASP A 291 11.30 -18.22 -8.15
C ASP A 291 10.92 -16.77 -8.48
N GLY A 292 9.70 -16.55 -8.94
CA GLY A 292 9.15 -15.20 -9.17
C GLY A 292 9.08 -14.35 -7.89
N LEU A 293 8.64 -14.93 -6.78
CA LEU A 293 8.59 -14.24 -5.47
C LEU A 293 10.00 -13.92 -4.95
N ILE A 294 10.98 -14.81 -5.13
CA ILE A 294 12.38 -14.56 -4.79
C ILE A 294 12.94 -13.43 -5.65
N LYS A 295 12.68 -13.41 -6.94
CA LYS A 295 13.10 -12.31 -7.83
C LYS A 295 12.52 -10.98 -7.38
N VAL A 296 11.25 -10.94 -6.95
CA VAL A 296 10.65 -9.75 -6.36
C VAL A 296 11.37 -9.35 -5.06
N LEU A 297 11.71 -10.30 -4.19
CA LEU A 297 12.45 -10.03 -2.95
C LEU A 297 13.86 -9.48 -3.19
N THR A 298 14.56 -10.04 -4.17
CA THR A 298 15.98 -9.72 -4.46
C THR A 298 16.16 -8.57 -5.45
N SER A 299 15.07 -8.05 -6.04
CA SER A 299 15.14 -6.90 -6.95
C SER A 299 15.60 -5.66 -6.20
N ASN A 300 16.84 -5.24 -6.46
CA ASN A 300 17.37 -3.98 -5.97
C ASN A 300 17.17 -2.90 -7.03
N TYR A 301 16.62 -1.77 -6.63
CA TYR A 301 16.56 -0.58 -7.46
C TYR A 301 17.90 0.13 -7.37
N ILE A 302 18.44 0.50 -8.51
CA ILE A 302 19.68 1.25 -8.62
C ILE A 302 19.29 2.66 -9.07
N HIS A 303 19.79 3.67 -8.37
CA HIS A 303 19.60 5.06 -8.79
C HIS A 303 20.39 5.33 -10.07
N LEU A 304 19.75 5.90 -11.07
CA LEU A 304 20.40 6.22 -12.35
C LEU A 304 21.53 7.25 -12.18
N ASP A 305 21.39 8.16 -11.22
CA ASP A 305 22.40 9.16 -10.88
C ASP A 305 23.57 8.60 -10.06
N GLN A 306 23.54 7.31 -9.72
CA GLN A 306 24.65 6.70 -8.99
C GLN A 306 25.90 6.64 -9.88
N PRO A 307 27.07 7.11 -9.37
CA PRO A 307 28.30 7.06 -10.15
C PRO A 307 28.72 5.61 -10.43
N TYR A 308 28.91 5.29 -11.70
CA TYR A 308 29.35 3.96 -12.14
C TYR A 308 30.74 3.62 -11.58
N ASN A 309 31.65 4.60 -11.51
CA ASN A 309 32.98 4.39 -11.00
C ASN A 309 33.29 5.35 -9.84
N ARG A 310 33.29 4.82 -8.61
CA ARG A 310 33.56 5.59 -7.37
C ARG A 310 35.00 6.18 -7.30
N HIS A 311 35.90 5.72 -8.16
CA HIS A 311 37.32 6.17 -8.15
C HIS A 311 37.57 7.42 -8.99
N ASN A 312 36.69 7.78 -9.91
CA ASN A 312 36.86 8.96 -10.76
C ASN A 312 36.08 10.15 -10.16
N ARG A 313 36.78 11.00 -9.39
CA ARG A 313 36.21 12.14 -8.67
C ARG A 313 35.98 13.39 -9.52
N THR A 314 36.60 13.49 -10.71
CA THR A 314 36.60 14.73 -11.53
C THR A 314 35.43 14.80 -12.51
N ASN A 315 34.92 13.68 -12.98
CA ASN A 315 33.68 13.62 -13.79
C ASN A 315 33.08 12.22 -13.66
N PRO A 316 32.29 11.94 -12.62
CA PRO A 316 31.74 10.62 -12.42
C PRO A 316 30.64 10.36 -13.44
N MET A 317 30.86 9.45 -14.37
CA MET A 317 29.86 8.90 -15.27
C MET A 317 28.80 8.19 -14.43
N THR A 318 27.55 8.50 -14.64
CA THR A 318 26.42 7.89 -13.92
C THR A 318 25.98 6.60 -14.60
N ILE A 319 25.22 5.75 -13.89
CA ILE A 319 24.60 4.55 -14.49
C ILE A 319 23.63 4.95 -15.59
N GLY A 320 22.93 6.09 -15.41
CA GLY A 320 22.02 6.64 -16.42
C GLY A 320 22.72 6.98 -17.75
N ASP A 321 23.95 7.49 -17.68
CA ASP A 321 24.74 7.83 -18.88
C ASP A 321 25.16 6.59 -19.69
N MET A 322 25.13 5.39 -19.07
CA MET A 322 25.48 4.12 -19.72
C MET A 322 24.29 3.44 -20.40
N ILE A 323 23.07 3.87 -20.08
CA ILE A 323 21.87 3.29 -20.68
C ILE A 323 21.69 3.89 -22.06
N SER A 324 21.78 3.04 -23.09
CA SER A 324 21.52 3.47 -24.46
C SER A 324 20.08 3.92 -24.64
N ASN A 325 19.89 5.05 -25.28
CA ASN A 325 18.58 5.45 -25.76
C ASN A 325 18.19 4.54 -26.95
N ASN A 326 17.03 3.90 -26.87
CA ASN A 326 16.49 3.09 -27.98
C ASN A 326 15.84 3.96 -29.08
N ASP A 327 15.89 5.28 -28.95
CA ASP A 327 15.40 6.16 -29.99
C ASP A 327 16.26 6.03 -31.24
N PRO A 328 15.67 5.90 -32.43
CA PRO A 328 16.44 5.86 -33.67
C PRO A 328 17.27 7.12 -33.84
N LEU A 329 18.45 6.97 -34.42
CA LEU A 329 19.35 8.08 -34.73
C LEU A 329 18.68 9.12 -35.61
N ALA A 330 19.20 10.34 -35.64
CA ALA A 330 18.62 11.42 -36.42
C ALA A 330 18.53 11.06 -37.93
N ASP A 331 19.55 10.38 -38.44
CA ASP A 331 19.59 9.90 -39.81
C ASP A 331 18.52 8.83 -40.07
N GLU A 332 18.37 7.86 -39.16
CA GLU A 332 17.34 6.83 -39.23
C GLU A 332 15.92 7.42 -39.16
N LYS A 333 15.75 8.51 -38.37
CA LYS A 333 14.45 9.20 -38.30
C LYS A 333 14.08 9.85 -39.63
N VAL A 334 15.06 10.46 -40.33
CA VAL A 334 14.85 11.08 -41.63
C VAL A 334 14.57 10.01 -42.68
N GLU A 335 15.36 8.94 -42.71
CA GLU A 335 15.18 7.80 -43.60
C GLU A 335 13.81 7.13 -43.41
N ASN A 336 13.45 6.82 -42.18
CA ASN A 336 12.13 6.25 -41.84
C ASN A 336 10.97 7.17 -42.27
N LYS A 337 11.14 8.49 -42.14
CA LYS A 337 10.14 9.44 -42.61
C LYS A 337 10.03 9.42 -44.13
N HIS A 338 11.14 9.43 -44.83
CA HIS A 338 11.21 9.39 -46.28
C HIS A 338 10.60 8.08 -46.81
N ASN A 339 10.99 6.94 -46.27
CA ASN A 339 10.46 5.64 -46.65
C ASN A 339 8.94 5.55 -46.40
N LYS A 340 8.46 6.16 -45.32
CA LYS A 340 7.02 6.25 -45.03
C LYS A 340 6.28 7.10 -46.05
N GLU A 341 6.86 8.22 -46.46
CA GLU A 341 6.28 9.12 -47.47
C GLU A 341 6.25 8.45 -48.86
N GLN A 342 7.33 7.75 -49.24
CA GLN A 342 7.39 6.94 -50.44
C GLN A 342 6.37 5.81 -50.44
N LEU A 343 6.27 5.04 -49.35
CA LEU A 343 5.31 3.99 -49.23
C LEU A 343 3.86 4.50 -49.37
N ILE A 344 3.52 5.65 -48.80
CA ILE A 344 2.21 6.26 -48.94
C ILE A 344 1.94 6.67 -50.39
N SER A 345 2.95 7.14 -51.15
CA SER A 345 2.83 7.46 -52.58
C SER A 345 2.52 6.21 -53.41
N ILE A 346 3.34 5.14 -53.18
CA ILE A 346 3.15 3.85 -53.88
C ILE A 346 1.75 3.26 -53.58
N MET A 347 1.33 3.35 -52.30
CA MET A 347 0.00 2.88 -51.91
C MET A 347 -1.12 3.64 -52.61
N LYS A 348 -1.01 4.96 -52.78
CA LYS A 348 -2.01 5.76 -53.50
C LYS A 348 -2.11 5.41 -54.98
N GLU A 349 -0.99 5.05 -55.61
CA GLU A 349 -0.94 4.75 -57.03
C GLU A 349 -1.46 3.35 -57.36
N ASN A 350 -1.25 2.37 -56.46
CA ASN A 350 -1.47 0.96 -56.73
C ASN A 350 -2.69 0.36 -56.03
N LEU A 351 -3.28 1.06 -55.05
CA LEU A 351 -4.43 0.55 -54.30
C LEU A 351 -5.70 1.33 -54.63
N THR A 352 -6.83 0.67 -54.48
CA THR A 352 -8.13 1.35 -54.52
C THR A 352 -8.32 2.22 -53.31
N ASP A 353 -9.19 3.28 -53.43
CA ASP A 353 -9.45 4.19 -52.33
C ASP A 353 -9.83 3.50 -51.02
N THR A 354 -10.64 2.45 -51.10
CA THR A 354 -11.06 1.68 -49.94
C THR A 354 -9.92 0.86 -49.30
N GLU A 355 -9.06 0.25 -50.11
CA GLU A 355 -7.88 -0.49 -49.65
C GLU A 355 -6.88 0.48 -48.97
N PHE A 356 -6.66 1.64 -49.56
CA PHE A 356 -5.79 2.68 -49.02
C PHE A 356 -6.30 3.22 -47.69
N GLN A 357 -7.60 3.54 -47.59
CA GLN A 357 -8.22 4.02 -46.35
C GLN A 357 -8.09 3.00 -45.20
N ILE A 358 -8.39 1.71 -45.46
CA ILE A 358 -8.30 0.65 -44.47
C ILE A 358 -6.87 0.51 -43.96
N LEU A 359 -5.86 0.47 -44.83
CA LEU A 359 -4.47 0.36 -44.41
C LEU A 359 -4.00 1.60 -43.64
N THR A 360 -4.42 2.80 -44.09
CA THR A 360 -4.08 4.06 -43.41
C THR A 360 -4.67 4.13 -42.01
N LEU A 361 -5.93 3.80 -41.83
CA LEU A 361 -6.60 3.78 -40.54
C LEU A 361 -6.01 2.76 -39.59
N ARG A 362 -5.56 1.61 -40.12
CA ARG A 362 -5.06 0.52 -39.31
C ARG A 362 -3.61 0.69 -38.88
N TYR A 363 -2.72 1.12 -39.76
CA TYR A 363 -1.26 1.12 -39.57
C TYR A 363 -0.63 2.51 -39.46
N PHE A 364 -1.21 3.56 -40.05
CA PHE A 364 -0.62 4.89 -40.10
C PHE A 364 -1.21 5.88 -39.11
N HIS A 365 -1.87 5.40 -38.07
CA HIS A 365 -2.33 6.26 -36.99
C HIS A 365 -1.18 6.64 -36.04
N ASN A 366 -1.21 7.86 -35.53
CA ASN A 366 -0.19 8.42 -34.63
C ASN A 366 -0.30 7.86 -33.21
N THR A 367 -0.13 6.56 -33.00
CA THR A 367 -0.02 5.98 -31.67
C THR A 367 1.42 5.64 -31.34
N ILE A 368 1.83 5.96 -30.12
CA ILE A 368 3.16 5.73 -29.56
C ILE A 368 3.52 4.24 -29.59
N ASP A 369 2.52 3.36 -29.53
CA ASP A 369 2.73 1.92 -29.31
C ASP A 369 2.94 1.10 -30.58
N LYS A 370 2.92 1.67 -31.79
CA LYS A 370 3.08 0.97 -33.07
C LYS A 370 2.18 -0.28 -33.24
N VAL A 371 1.12 -0.42 -32.46
CA VAL A 371 0.20 -1.55 -32.50
C VAL A 371 -0.91 -1.27 -33.51
N PRO A 372 -1.21 -2.18 -34.47
CA PRO A 372 -2.28 -1.96 -35.44
C PRO A 372 -3.65 -1.90 -34.73
N ARG A 373 -4.50 -0.96 -35.14
CA ARG A 373 -5.86 -0.82 -34.59
C ARG A 373 -6.69 -2.09 -34.76
N ALA A 374 -7.62 -2.32 -33.86
CA ALA A 374 -8.54 -3.45 -33.97
C ALA A 374 -9.45 -3.31 -35.21
N LEU A 375 -9.76 -4.43 -35.89
CA LEU A 375 -10.60 -4.39 -37.11
C LEU A 375 -11.99 -3.81 -36.87
N THR A 376 -12.54 -3.98 -35.66
CA THR A 376 -13.82 -3.40 -35.25
C THR A 376 -13.76 -1.87 -35.12
N GLU A 377 -12.64 -1.35 -34.66
CA GLU A 377 -12.40 0.10 -34.55
C GLU A 377 -12.20 0.72 -35.95
N VAL A 378 -11.48 0.02 -36.85
CA VAL A 378 -11.32 0.45 -38.24
C VAL A 378 -12.69 0.52 -38.95
N SER A 379 -13.60 -0.43 -38.68
CA SER A 379 -14.97 -0.42 -39.24
C SER A 379 -15.73 0.82 -38.82
N SER A 380 -15.73 1.15 -37.52
CA SER A 380 -16.45 2.34 -37.01
C SER A 380 -15.85 3.64 -37.50
N LEU A 381 -14.51 3.72 -37.66
CA LEU A 381 -13.83 4.93 -38.18
C LEU A 381 -14.09 5.10 -39.68
N LEU A 382 -14.16 4.06 -40.44
CA LEU A 382 -14.43 4.08 -41.88
C LEU A 382 -15.83 4.62 -42.17
N GLU A 383 -16.82 4.24 -41.35
CA GLU A 383 -18.17 4.74 -41.39
C GLU A 383 -18.25 6.23 -41.01
N SER A 384 -17.56 6.62 -39.91
CA SER A 384 -17.63 7.98 -39.38
C SER A 384 -16.86 9.04 -40.20
N GLU A 385 -15.67 8.68 -40.73
CA GLU A 385 -14.77 9.63 -41.38
C GLU A 385 -14.99 9.70 -42.91
N TYR A 386 -15.37 8.59 -43.54
CA TYR A 386 -15.46 8.51 -45.00
C TYR A 386 -16.88 8.26 -45.52
N GLY A 387 -17.91 8.15 -44.65
CA GLY A 387 -19.30 7.97 -45.03
C GLY A 387 -19.53 6.67 -45.84
N GLY A 388 -18.68 5.68 -45.67
CA GLY A 388 -18.66 4.44 -46.43
C GLY A 388 -19.75 3.44 -46.03
N LYS A 389 -19.90 2.39 -46.83
CA LYS A 389 -20.77 1.24 -46.51
C LYS A 389 -20.29 0.59 -45.22
N ASP A 390 -21.23 0.09 -44.43
CA ASP A 390 -20.93 -0.74 -43.25
C ASP A 390 -20.20 -2.01 -43.68
N TYR A 391 -18.89 -2.06 -43.38
CA TYR A 391 -18.05 -3.21 -43.68
C TYR A 391 -17.96 -4.12 -42.46
N SER A 392 -18.32 -5.41 -42.64
CA SER A 392 -18.12 -6.40 -41.60
C SER A 392 -16.63 -6.57 -41.30
N ARG A 393 -16.30 -6.96 -40.06
CA ARG A 393 -14.92 -7.27 -39.62
C ARG A 393 -14.20 -8.23 -40.62
N GLU A 394 -14.89 -9.23 -41.13
CA GLU A 394 -14.30 -10.22 -42.06
C GLU A 394 -14.07 -9.61 -43.45
N SER A 395 -14.96 -8.72 -43.91
CA SER A 395 -14.76 -7.99 -45.18
C SER A 395 -13.51 -7.09 -45.09
N ILE A 396 -13.32 -6.38 -44.01
CA ILE A 396 -12.12 -5.53 -43.79
C ILE A 396 -10.86 -6.39 -43.79
N ARG A 397 -10.90 -7.57 -43.15
CA ARG A 397 -9.77 -8.51 -43.13
C ARG A 397 -9.41 -9.04 -44.51
N GLN A 398 -10.41 -9.31 -45.32
CA GLN A 398 -10.18 -9.78 -46.69
C GLN A 398 -9.61 -8.66 -47.58
N ILE A 399 -10.14 -7.43 -47.46
CA ILE A 399 -9.64 -6.29 -48.22
C ILE A 399 -8.19 -5.98 -47.80
N GLU A 400 -7.89 -6.00 -46.50
CA GLU A 400 -6.53 -5.84 -45.99
C GLU A 400 -5.57 -6.84 -46.54
N LYS A 401 -5.96 -8.16 -46.54
CA LYS A 401 -5.14 -9.23 -47.07
C LYS A 401 -4.88 -9.08 -48.56
N SER A 402 -5.89 -8.67 -49.31
CA SER A 402 -5.77 -8.37 -50.74
C SER A 402 -4.82 -7.22 -51.03
N ALA A 403 -4.97 -6.10 -50.24
CA ALA A 403 -4.15 -4.92 -50.39
C ALA A 403 -2.67 -5.20 -50.06
N ILE A 404 -2.41 -5.94 -48.97
CA ILE A 404 -1.05 -6.36 -48.60
C ILE A 404 -0.43 -7.28 -49.67
N SER A 405 -1.23 -8.20 -50.25
CA SER A 405 -0.72 -9.07 -51.35
C SER A 405 -0.31 -8.23 -52.56
N LYS A 406 -1.12 -7.28 -52.98
CA LYS A 406 -0.81 -6.36 -54.09
C LYS A 406 0.49 -5.58 -53.83
N LEU A 407 0.67 -5.06 -52.62
CA LEU A 407 1.87 -4.31 -52.26
C LEU A 407 3.13 -5.17 -52.22
N LYS A 408 3.04 -6.43 -51.83
CA LYS A 408 4.18 -7.35 -51.82
C LYS A 408 4.73 -7.68 -53.19
N ASP A 409 3.89 -7.60 -54.22
CA ASP A 409 4.28 -7.90 -55.59
C ASP A 409 4.94 -6.73 -56.32
N ILE A 410 5.06 -5.56 -55.62
CA ILE A 410 5.67 -4.35 -56.21
C ILE A 410 7.17 -4.32 -55.81
N GLU A 411 8.05 -4.28 -56.80
CA GLU A 411 9.52 -4.25 -56.60
C GLU A 411 9.98 -3.05 -55.73
N GLU A 412 9.41 -1.86 -55.97
CA GLU A 412 9.70 -0.66 -55.23
C GLU A 412 9.39 -0.74 -53.71
N VAL A 413 8.40 -1.55 -53.33
CA VAL A 413 8.08 -1.84 -51.92
C VAL A 413 9.08 -2.83 -51.32
N GLN A 414 9.62 -3.74 -52.12
CA GLN A 414 10.65 -4.70 -51.65
C GLN A 414 12.00 -4.00 -51.39
N GLU A 415 12.31 -2.94 -52.10
CA GLU A 415 13.52 -2.16 -51.90
C GLU A 415 13.47 -1.26 -50.64
N LEU A 416 12.27 -0.96 -50.12
CA LEU A 416 12.08 -0.15 -48.90
C LEU A 416 12.19 -0.98 -47.61
N TRP A 417 12.35 -2.26 -47.72
CA TRP A 417 12.49 -3.21 -46.61
C TRP A 417 13.90 -3.80 -46.55
#